data_2314af2918e2059a215e4ae2bee1ac7d
#
_entry.id   2314af2918e2059a215e4ae2bee1ac7d
#
_cell.length_a   1.000
_cell.length_b   1.000
_cell.length_c   1.000
_cell.angle_alpha   90.00
_cell.angle_beta   90.00
_cell.angle_gamma   90.00
#
_symmetry.space_group_name_H-M   'P 1'
#
loop_
_entity.id
_entity.type
_entity.pdbx_description
1 polymer ?
#
loop_
_entity_poly.entity_id
_entity_poly.type
_entity_poly.pdbx_seq_one_letter_code
_entity_poly.pdbx_strand_id
1 'polypeptide(L)'
;MVSGFDKYFQIAPCFRDEDPRADRSPTDFYQLDLEMSFVEQSDVFDTIQPVMQGIFEEFGGGRKVDTEWPLISYKDAALWYGTDKPDLRNPIRMQDVSEHFKGSGFAIFAKLLEQEGTQIRAIPAPTGGSRKFCDRMNAFAQKEGLPGMGYIFWREAEGGMEAAGPLAKNIGPERTEAIRQQLGLGVGDAAFFLGGKPEGFERVAGKARVAIGEELGLTETDRFAFAWIVDFPMYEKDDEGRIDFSHNPFSMPQGGMEALQGDPLEVLGYQYDLACNGYELISGAIRNHKPEIMFKAFELAGYGEDEVKKRFGGMVNAFQYGAPPHGGCAAGIDRVVMLLADEANIREVILFPMNQRAEDLMMNAPSEPANEQLRELRLRVLPPES
;
A
#
# COMPACT_ATOMS: atom_id res chain seq x y z
N MET A 1 -23.69 -3.53 15.20
CA MET A 1 -23.10 -3.32 16.53
C MET A 1 -24.04 -2.51 17.46
N VAL A 2 -24.42 -1.28 17.13
CA VAL A 2 -25.29 -0.44 17.98
C VAL A 2 -26.63 -1.12 18.31
N SER A 3 -27.16 -1.96 17.43
CA SER A 3 -28.43 -2.73 17.65
C SER A 3 -28.27 -3.96 18.56
N GLY A 4 -27.10 -4.18 19.16
CA GLY A 4 -26.82 -5.27 20.10
C GLY A 4 -26.35 -6.58 19.45
N PHE A 5 -25.88 -6.53 18.20
CA PHE A 5 -25.19 -7.67 17.60
C PHE A 5 -23.72 -7.61 17.98
N ASP A 6 -23.18 -8.67 18.57
CA ASP A 6 -21.79 -8.73 18.98
C ASP A 6 -20.84 -9.10 17.84
N LYS A 7 -21.31 -9.90 16.89
CA LYS A 7 -20.57 -10.33 15.71
C LYS A 7 -21.48 -10.38 14.50
N TYR A 8 -20.94 -9.93 13.37
CA TYR A 8 -21.67 -9.86 12.11
C TYR A 8 -20.73 -10.16 10.95
N PHE A 9 -21.20 -10.87 9.96
CA PHE A 9 -20.53 -10.96 8.67
C PHE A 9 -21.53 -11.07 7.53
N GLN A 10 -21.09 -10.68 6.36
CA GLN A 10 -21.83 -10.88 5.11
C GLN A 10 -20.87 -11.13 3.95
N ILE A 11 -21.37 -11.75 2.88
CA ILE A 11 -20.75 -11.71 1.57
C ILE A 11 -21.59 -10.73 0.75
N ALA A 12 -21.02 -9.53 0.54
CA ALA A 12 -21.74 -8.39 -0.01
C ALA A 12 -21.29 -8.08 -1.43
N PRO A 13 -22.22 -7.87 -2.39
CA PRO A 13 -21.91 -7.20 -3.64
C PRO A 13 -21.61 -5.73 -3.36
N CYS A 14 -20.49 -5.25 -3.88
CA CYS A 14 -19.99 -3.90 -3.69
C CYS A 14 -19.81 -3.21 -5.03
N PHE A 15 -20.01 -1.88 -5.04
CA PHE A 15 -19.83 -1.03 -6.22
C PHE A 15 -18.99 0.18 -5.82
N ARG A 16 -18.01 0.53 -6.65
CA ARG A 16 -17.20 1.74 -6.46
C ARG A 16 -17.12 2.52 -7.76
N ASP A 17 -17.29 3.82 -7.64
CA ASP A 17 -17.05 4.78 -8.73
C ASP A 17 -15.56 5.17 -8.72
N GLU A 18 -14.75 4.24 -9.21
CA GLU A 18 -13.30 4.37 -9.35
C GLU A 18 -12.90 3.94 -10.77
N ASP A 19 -11.76 4.44 -11.25
CA ASP A 19 -11.21 3.97 -12.53
C ASP A 19 -10.94 2.45 -12.47
N PRO A 20 -11.64 1.64 -13.28
CA PRO A 20 -11.48 0.19 -13.24
C PRO A 20 -10.08 -0.22 -13.71
N ARG A 21 -9.39 -0.97 -12.88
CA ARG A 21 -8.04 -1.47 -13.16
C ARG A 21 -8.05 -2.97 -13.33
N ALA A 22 -7.54 -3.44 -14.47
CA ALA A 22 -7.51 -4.86 -14.82
C ALA A 22 -6.72 -5.72 -13.82
N ASP A 23 -5.72 -5.12 -13.18
CA ASP A 23 -4.82 -5.80 -12.26
C ASP A 23 -5.41 -6.00 -10.84
N ARG A 24 -6.44 -5.21 -10.42
CA ARG A 24 -6.89 -5.25 -9.02
C ARG A 24 -8.27 -4.68 -8.67
N SER A 25 -8.91 -3.92 -9.56
CA SER A 25 -10.10 -3.14 -9.17
C SER A 25 -11.17 -3.20 -10.26
N PRO A 26 -12.12 -4.16 -10.19
CA PRO A 26 -13.32 -4.12 -11.02
C PRO A 26 -14.31 -3.07 -10.46
N THR A 27 -15.27 -2.65 -11.27
CA THR A 27 -16.31 -1.68 -10.86
C THR A 27 -17.26 -2.29 -9.82
N ASP A 28 -17.62 -3.57 -9.99
CA ASP A 28 -18.40 -4.39 -9.09
C ASP A 28 -17.57 -5.57 -8.61
N PHE A 29 -17.71 -5.91 -7.33
CA PHE A 29 -16.91 -6.96 -6.69
C PHE A 29 -17.64 -7.47 -5.44
N TYR A 30 -17.13 -8.56 -4.87
CA TYR A 30 -17.66 -9.14 -3.65
C TYR A 30 -16.67 -8.98 -2.50
N GLN A 31 -17.20 -8.70 -1.32
CA GLN A 31 -16.41 -8.67 -0.09
C GLN A 31 -17.00 -9.64 0.94
N LEU A 32 -16.14 -10.36 1.65
CA LEU A 32 -16.44 -10.89 2.96
C LEU A 32 -16.22 -9.76 3.96
N ASP A 33 -17.31 -9.22 4.46
CA ASP A 33 -17.34 -8.10 5.41
C ASP A 33 -17.63 -8.60 6.81
N LEU A 34 -16.79 -8.28 7.78
CA LEU A 34 -16.82 -8.77 9.16
C LEU A 34 -16.71 -7.62 10.14
N GLU A 35 -17.62 -7.54 11.11
CA GLU A 35 -17.55 -6.60 12.23
C GLU A 35 -17.80 -7.29 13.57
N MET A 36 -17.03 -6.91 14.60
CA MET A 36 -17.12 -7.48 15.95
C MET A 36 -17.10 -6.37 17.01
N SER A 37 -17.93 -6.54 18.04
CA SER A 37 -17.96 -5.65 19.22
C SER A 37 -17.01 -6.12 20.30
N PHE A 38 -16.51 -5.17 21.11
CA PHE A 38 -15.63 -5.40 22.26
C PHE A 38 -14.33 -6.10 21.91
N VAL A 39 -13.72 -5.68 20.78
CA VAL A 39 -12.48 -6.23 20.24
C VAL A 39 -11.40 -5.18 20.10
N GLU A 40 -10.16 -5.65 20.15
CA GLU A 40 -8.95 -4.95 19.76
C GLU A 40 -8.46 -5.47 18.39
N GLN A 41 -7.44 -4.83 17.85
CA GLN A 41 -6.88 -5.17 16.53
C GLN A 41 -6.45 -6.64 16.44
N SER A 42 -5.80 -7.17 17.48
CA SER A 42 -5.38 -8.57 17.56
C SER A 42 -6.53 -9.56 17.46
N ASP A 43 -7.70 -9.25 18.08
CA ASP A 43 -8.86 -10.12 18.05
C ASP A 43 -9.43 -10.27 16.63
N VAL A 44 -9.35 -9.19 15.83
CA VAL A 44 -9.74 -9.24 14.42
C VAL A 44 -8.78 -10.12 13.64
N PHE A 45 -7.46 -9.98 13.87
CA PHE A 45 -6.44 -10.83 13.22
C PHE A 45 -6.64 -12.29 13.58
N ASP A 46 -6.77 -12.62 14.85
CA ASP A 46 -6.97 -13.98 15.34
C ASP A 46 -8.26 -14.63 14.78
N THR A 47 -9.24 -13.81 14.42
CA THR A 47 -10.49 -14.29 13.82
C THR A 47 -10.36 -14.54 12.31
N ILE A 48 -9.77 -13.62 11.56
CA ILE A 48 -9.74 -13.71 10.10
C ILE A 48 -8.56 -14.48 9.55
N GLN A 49 -7.41 -14.49 10.25
CA GLN A 49 -6.21 -15.19 9.77
C GLN A 49 -6.43 -16.69 9.54
N PRO A 50 -7.05 -17.46 10.46
CA PRO A 50 -7.33 -18.88 10.20
C PRO A 50 -8.25 -19.11 9.00
N VAL A 51 -9.20 -18.21 8.75
CA VAL A 51 -10.10 -18.29 7.60
C VAL A 51 -9.32 -18.12 6.30
N MET A 52 -8.52 -17.07 6.21
CA MET A 52 -7.70 -16.80 5.02
C MET A 52 -6.67 -17.90 4.79
N GLN A 53 -5.96 -18.32 5.84
CA GLN A 53 -5.00 -19.40 5.74
C GLN A 53 -5.65 -20.69 5.23
N GLY A 54 -6.79 -21.09 5.79
CA GLY A 54 -7.52 -22.28 5.37
C GLY A 54 -7.98 -22.23 3.90
N ILE A 55 -8.42 -21.06 3.43
CA ILE A 55 -8.80 -20.86 2.02
C ILE A 55 -7.58 -21.09 1.10
N PHE A 56 -6.43 -20.49 1.43
CA PHE A 56 -5.23 -20.64 0.59
C PHE A 56 -4.62 -22.05 0.68
N GLU A 57 -4.68 -22.72 1.84
CA GLU A 57 -4.26 -24.11 1.98
C GLU A 57 -5.14 -25.07 1.18
N GLU A 58 -6.47 -24.88 1.20
CA GLU A 58 -7.42 -25.76 0.51
C GLU A 58 -7.43 -25.53 -1.02
N PHE A 59 -7.41 -24.27 -1.47
CA PHE A 59 -7.61 -23.92 -2.87
C PHE A 59 -6.32 -23.44 -3.59
N GLY A 60 -5.21 -23.33 -2.88
CA GLY A 60 -3.94 -22.80 -3.42
C GLY A 60 -3.20 -23.73 -4.38
N GLY A 61 -3.75 -24.88 -4.76
CA GLY A 61 -3.14 -25.78 -5.74
C GLY A 61 -1.85 -26.46 -5.26
N GLY A 62 -1.65 -26.58 -3.95
CA GLY A 62 -0.46 -27.18 -3.33
C GLY A 62 0.72 -26.21 -3.18
N ARG A 63 0.56 -24.95 -3.54
CA ARG A 63 1.58 -23.90 -3.28
C ARG A 63 1.76 -23.72 -1.77
N LYS A 64 2.99 -23.38 -1.36
CA LYS A 64 3.30 -23.13 0.04
C LYS A 64 2.51 -21.94 0.57
N VAL A 65 1.85 -22.08 1.70
CA VAL A 65 1.17 -21.00 2.42
C VAL A 65 1.97 -20.67 3.69
N ASP A 66 2.35 -19.41 3.85
CA ASP A 66 3.05 -19.00 5.07
C ASP A 66 2.09 -19.04 6.26
N THR A 67 2.57 -19.58 7.38
CA THR A 67 1.80 -19.69 8.63
C THR A 67 2.10 -18.56 9.62
N GLU A 68 3.27 -17.94 9.48
CA GLU A 68 3.67 -16.76 10.27
C GLU A 68 3.53 -15.51 9.41
N TRP A 69 2.66 -14.60 9.82
CA TRP A 69 2.38 -13.36 9.12
C TRP A 69 2.97 -12.19 9.90
N PRO A 70 4.05 -11.58 9.41
CA PRO A 70 4.68 -10.47 10.12
C PRO A 70 3.76 -9.26 10.19
N LEU A 71 3.82 -8.55 11.33
CA LEU A 71 3.27 -7.20 11.46
C LEU A 71 4.35 -6.21 11.04
N ILE A 72 4.04 -5.39 10.05
CA ILE A 72 4.95 -4.38 9.49
C ILE A 72 4.24 -3.03 9.57
N SER A 73 4.89 -2.03 10.17
CA SER A 73 4.31 -0.69 10.18
C SER A 73 4.22 -0.12 8.76
N TYR A 74 3.25 0.73 8.49
CA TYR A 74 3.14 1.44 7.21
C TYR A 74 4.46 2.14 6.84
N LYS A 75 5.08 2.79 7.82
CA LYS A 75 6.37 3.48 7.66
C LYS A 75 7.49 2.53 7.24
N ASP A 76 7.57 1.35 7.87
CA ASP A 76 8.58 0.35 7.51
C ASP A 76 8.28 -0.30 6.16
N ALA A 77 7.03 -0.56 5.84
CA ALA A 77 6.63 -1.08 4.53
C ALA A 77 7.01 -0.10 3.40
N ALA A 78 6.75 1.18 3.59
CA ALA A 78 7.15 2.23 2.68
C ALA A 78 8.68 2.32 2.53
N LEU A 79 9.41 2.27 3.65
CA LEU A 79 10.88 2.30 3.64
C LEU A 79 11.47 1.04 2.97
N TRP A 80 11.06 -0.15 3.39
CA TRP A 80 11.69 -1.40 2.97
C TRP A 80 11.28 -1.87 1.58
N TYR A 81 10.04 -1.55 1.18
CA TYR A 81 9.44 -2.10 -0.04
C TYR A 81 8.95 -1.05 -1.03
N GLY A 82 8.81 0.23 -0.62
CA GLY A 82 8.28 1.32 -1.44
C GLY A 82 6.79 1.17 -1.74
N THR A 83 6.08 0.46 -0.88
CA THR A 83 4.64 0.20 -0.99
C THR A 83 4.09 -0.32 0.33
N ASP A 84 2.85 -0.05 0.61
CA ASP A 84 2.05 -0.60 1.70
C ASP A 84 1.44 -1.99 1.38
N LYS A 85 1.69 -2.54 0.19
CA LYS A 85 1.30 -3.88 -0.24
C LYS A 85 2.52 -4.68 -0.73
N PRO A 86 3.45 -5.04 0.17
CA PRO A 86 4.70 -5.67 -0.23
C PRO A 86 4.49 -7.11 -0.73
N ASP A 87 5.25 -7.47 -1.76
CA ASP A 87 5.46 -8.87 -2.12
C ASP A 87 6.67 -9.40 -1.34
N LEU A 88 6.40 -10.20 -0.30
CA LEU A 88 7.45 -10.79 0.55
C LEU A 88 8.12 -12.01 -0.07
N ARG A 89 7.67 -12.50 -1.22
CA ARG A 89 8.36 -13.52 -2.01
C ARG A 89 9.68 -13.01 -2.55
N ASN A 90 9.79 -11.69 -2.79
CA ASN A 90 11.03 -11.01 -3.11
C ASN A 90 11.76 -10.61 -1.82
N PRO A 91 12.96 -11.18 -1.53
CA PRO A 91 13.65 -10.96 -0.27
C PRO A 91 14.31 -9.59 -0.14
N ILE A 92 14.36 -8.80 -1.19
CA ILE A 92 15.02 -7.49 -1.19
C ILE A 92 14.31 -6.55 -0.21
N ARG A 93 15.08 -5.98 0.73
CA ARG A 93 14.66 -4.88 1.58
C ARG A 93 15.53 -3.66 1.30
N MET A 94 14.91 -2.56 0.99
CA MET A 94 15.58 -1.26 0.85
C MET A 94 16.00 -0.73 2.22
N GLN A 95 17.03 0.11 2.25
CA GLN A 95 17.50 0.73 3.47
C GLN A 95 17.84 2.20 3.25
N ASP A 96 17.66 3.00 4.29
CA ASP A 96 18.16 4.37 4.32
C ASP A 96 19.68 4.35 4.51
N VAL A 97 20.38 4.98 3.59
CA VAL A 97 21.85 5.08 3.57
C VAL A 97 22.31 6.54 3.53
N SER A 98 21.45 7.46 3.90
CA SER A 98 21.68 8.92 3.87
C SER A 98 22.96 9.33 4.59
N GLU A 99 23.28 8.72 5.74
CA GLU A 99 24.47 9.05 6.53
C GLU A 99 25.78 8.86 5.74
N HIS A 100 25.83 7.91 4.81
CA HIS A 100 27.01 7.67 3.99
C HIS A 100 27.21 8.73 2.89
N PHE A 101 26.19 9.52 2.58
CA PHE A 101 26.25 10.56 1.56
C PHE A 101 26.37 11.98 2.11
N LYS A 102 26.11 12.20 3.41
CA LYS A 102 26.33 13.50 4.04
C LYS A 102 27.78 13.94 3.92
N GLY A 103 28.00 15.12 3.33
CA GLY A 103 29.33 15.66 3.11
C GLY A 103 30.26 14.78 2.23
N SER A 104 29.68 13.92 1.39
CA SER A 104 30.44 13.08 0.47
C SER A 104 30.87 13.86 -0.78
N GLY A 105 31.84 13.31 -1.55
CA GLY A 105 32.20 13.85 -2.83
C GLY A 105 31.16 13.74 -3.95
N PHE A 106 30.07 13.01 -3.73
CA PHE A 106 28.94 12.99 -4.66
C PHE A 106 27.99 14.16 -4.38
N ALA A 107 28.34 15.31 -4.97
CA ALA A 107 27.71 16.60 -4.68
C ALA A 107 26.18 16.63 -4.81
N ILE A 108 25.60 15.83 -5.73
CA ILE A 108 24.15 15.79 -5.94
C ILE A 108 23.45 15.30 -4.67
N PHE A 109 23.84 14.15 -4.11
CA PHE A 109 23.22 13.60 -2.90
C PHE A 109 23.61 14.39 -1.65
N ALA A 110 24.88 14.85 -1.56
CA ALA A 110 25.31 15.66 -0.43
C ALA A 110 24.49 16.94 -0.30
N LYS A 111 24.28 17.67 -1.41
CA LYS A 111 23.46 18.90 -1.44
C LYS A 111 21.97 18.62 -1.20
N LEU A 112 21.46 17.49 -1.71
CA LEU A 112 20.06 17.10 -1.52
C LEU A 112 19.77 16.89 -0.04
N LEU A 113 20.67 16.24 0.70
CA LEU A 113 20.54 15.98 2.14
C LEU A 113 20.66 17.23 3.04
N GLU A 114 20.97 18.41 2.49
CA GLU A 114 20.85 19.70 3.18
C GLU A 114 19.39 20.18 3.30
N GLN A 115 18.47 19.59 2.53
CA GLN A 115 17.05 19.90 2.54
C GLN A 115 16.33 18.98 3.54
N GLU A 116 15.45 19.55 4.35
CA GLU A 116 14.66 18.82 5.31
C GLU A 116 13.71 17.80 4.65
N GLY A 117 13.57 16.63 5.26
CA GLY A 117 12.70 15.56 4.78
C GLY A 117 13.25 14.76 3.59
N THR A 118 14.51 15.00 3.18
CA THR A 118 15.15 14.23 2.12
C THR A 118 15.95 13.04 2.66
N GLN A 119 16.02 11.99 1.86
CA GLN A 119 16.78 10.78 2.20
C GLN A 119 17.39 10.14 0.95
N ILE A 120 18.37 9.29 1.16
CA ILE A 120 18.96 8.42 0.13
C ILE A 120 18.63 6.98 0.50
N ARG A 121 17.89 6.31 -0.39
CA ARG A 121 17.49 4.92 -0.21
C ARG A 121 18.31 4.01 -1.12
N ALA A 122 18.79 2.90 -0.56
CA ALA A 122 19.52 1.87 -1.30
C ALA A 122 18.65 0.65 -1.54
N ILE A 123 18.70 0.08 -2.74
CA ILE A 123 18.09 -1.18 -3.14
C ILE A 123 19.21 -2.19 -3.35
N PRO A 124 19.41 -3.17 -2.43
CA PRO A 124 20.42 -4.20 -2.62
C PRO A 124 20.02 -5.15 -3.76
N ALA A 125 21.01 -5.56 -4.54
CA ALA A 125 20.83 -6.46 -5.68
C ALA A 125 21.88 -7.58 -5.62
N PRO A 126 21.63 -8.64 -4.86
CA PRO A 126 22.49 -9.82 -4.81
C PRO A 126 22.67 -10.40 -6.22
N THR A 127 23.91 -10.74 -6.59
CA THR A 127 24.28 -11.22 -7.94
C THR A 127 24.09 -10.22 -9.09
N GLY A 128 23.67 -8.99 -8.79
CA GLY A 128 23.43 -7.91 -9.77
C GLY A 128 24.66 -7.13 -10.22
N GLY A 129 25.89 -7.58 -9.90
CA GLY A 129 27.16 -6.84 -10.05
C GLY A 129 27.65 -6.68 -11.49
N SER A 130 26.85 -6.94 -12.52
CA SER A 130 27.26 -6.69 -13.90
C SER A 130 26.90 -5.26 -14.34
N ARG A 131 27.86 -4.59 -15.00
CA ARG A 131 27.63 -3.23 -15.52
C ARG A 131 26.42 -3.15 -16.44
N LYS A 132 26.20 -4.16 -17.27
CA LYS A 132 25.07 -4.20 -18.20
C LYS A 132 23.72 -4.25 -17.46
N PHE A 133 23.64 -4.98 -16.37
CA PHE A 133 22.45 -5.01 -15.50
C PHE A 133 22.23 -3.64 -14.82
N CYS A 134 23.29 -3.07 -14.24
CA CYS A 134 23.21 -1.75 -13.60
C CYS A 134 22.74 -0.65 -14.57
N ASP A 135 23.26 -0.65 -15.80
CA ASP A 135 22.85 0.32 -16.83
C ASP A 135 21.37 0.14 -17.24
N ARG A 136 20.86 -1.10 -17.29
CA ARG A 136 19.42 -1.37 -17.55
C ARG A 136 18.53 -0.86 -16.42
N MET A 137 18.90 -1.09 -15.16
CA MET A 137 18.12 -0.62 -14.00
C MET A 137 18.13 0.91 -13.91
N ASN A 138 19.24 1.57 -14.26
CA ASN A 138 19.26 3.02 -14.38
C ASN A 138 18.29 3.52 -15.47
N ALA A 139 18.29 2.87 -16.64
CA ALA A 139 17.35 3.19 -17.73
C ALA A 139 15.89 2.92 -17.34
N PHE A 140 15.64 1.89 -16.53
CA PHE A 140 14.31 1.62 -15.95
C PHE A 140 13.81 2.81 -15.13
N ALA A 141 14.63 3.34 -14.22
CA ALA A 141 14.24 4.49 -13.39
C ALA A 141 13.97 5.75 -14.26
N GLN A 142 14.74 5.96 -15.33
CA GLN A 142 14.50 7.06 -16.29
C GLN A 142 13.18 6.91 -17.02
N LYS A 143 12.81 5.68 -17.43
CA LYS A 143 11.53 5.38 -18.06
C LYS A 143 10.35 5.62 -17.11
N GLU A 144 10.54 5.39 -15.82
CA GLU A 144 9.54 5.66 -14.78
C GLU A 144 9.49 7.15 -14.36
N GLY A 145 10.23 8.03 -15.02
CA GLY A 145 10.17 9.48 -14.84
C GLY A 145 11.17 10.09 -13.87
N LEU A 146 12.13 9.31 -13.36
CA LEU A 146 13.23 9.85 -12.54
C LEU A 146 14.44 10.23 -13.40
N PRO A 147 15.34 11.11 -12.91
CA PRO A 147 16.59 11.45 -13.61
C PRO A 147 17.50 10.25 -13.87
N GLY A 148 17.35 9.22 -13.06
CA GLY A 148 18.10 7.97 -13.09
C GLY A 148 18.24 7.37 -11.70
N MET A 149 18.99 6.28 -11.63
CA MET A 149 19.27 5.56 -10.39
C MET A 149 20.79 5.32 -10.31
N GLY A 150 21.44 5.93 -9.31
CA GLY A 150 22.85 5.72 -9.06
C GLY A 150 23.13 4.26 -8.71
N TYR A 151 24.33 3.78 -8.95
CA TYR A 151 24.68 2.41 -8.57
C TYR A 151 26.13 2.24 -8.14
N ILE A 152 26.37 1.23 -7.31
CA ILE A 152 27.67 0.67 -6.96
C ILE A 152 27.58 -0.84 -7.17
N PHE A 153 28.63 -1.47 -7.71
CA PHE A 153 28.77 -2.91 -7.71
C PHE A 153 30.16 -3.32 -7.23
N TRP A 154 30.25 -4.50 -6.63
CA TRP A 154 31.47 -5.04 -6.04
C TRP A 154 31.99 -6.19 -6.89
N ARG A 155 33.27 -6.13 -7.23
CA ARG A 155 33.96 -7.11 -8.07
C ARG A 155 35.29 -7.53 -7.48
N GLU A 156 35.80 -8.66 -7.94
CA GLU A 156 37.19 -9.05 -7.67
C GLU A 156 38.16 -8.15 -8.39
N ALA A 157 39.26 -7.77 -7.71
CA ALA A 157 40.37 -7.03 -8.24
C ALA A 157 41.71 -7.52 -7.70
N GLU A 158 42.84 -7.13 -8.30
CA GLU A 158 44.16 -7.39 -7.78
C GLU A 158 44.32 -6.75 -6.38
N GLY A 159 44.35 -7.59 -5.34
CA GLY A 159 44.41 -7.10 -3.94
C GLY A 159 43.12 -7.22 -3.14
N GLY A 160 42.07 -7.81 -3.70
CA GLY A 160 40.83 -8.08 -3.00
C GLY A 160 39.58 -7.56 -3.72
N MET A 161 38.57 -7.17 -2.96
CA MET A 161 37.31 -6.67 -3.50
C MET A 161 37.40 -5.17 -3.79
N GLU A 162 36.91 -4.74 -4.96
CA GLU A 162 36.82 -3.35 -5.40
C GLU A 162 35.36 -2.94 -5.60
N ALA A 163 35.00 -1.75 -5.07
CA ALA A 163 33.76 -1.08 -5.40
C ALA A 163 33.90 -0.29 -6.69
N ALA A 164 32.99 -0.50 -7.64
CA ALA A 164 32.98 0.15 -8.93
C ALA A 164 31.61 0.77 -9.24
N GLY A 165 31.55 1.66 -10.23
CA GLY A 165 30.33 2.36 -10.62
C GLY A 165 30.41 3.87 -10.46
N PRO A 166 29.38 4.60 -10.93
CA PRO A 166 29.42 6.07 -10.94
C PRO A 166 29.55 6.70 -9.55
N LEU A 167 28.95 6.09 -8.52
CA LEU A 167 28.98 6.61 -7.16
C LEU A 167 30.28 6.26 -6.43
N ALA A 168 30.81 5.06 -6.62
CA ALA A 168 31.96 4.56 -5.89
C ALA A 168 33.18 5.49 -5.93
N LYS A 169 33.46 6.03 -7.11
CA LYS A 169 34.62 6.97 -7.31
C LYS A 169 34.49 8.29 -6.55
N ASN A 170 33.23 8.72 -6.35
CA ASN A 170 32.95 10.03 -5.77
C ASN A 170 32.84 9.99 -4.25
N ILE A 171 32.37 8.87 -3.66
CA ILE A 171 32.17 8.77 -2.21
C ILE A 171 33.36 8.15 -1.47
N GLY A 172 34.26 7.48 -2.21
CA GLY A 172 35.49 6.90 -1.69
C GLY A 172 35.33 5.51 -1.06
N PRO A 173 36.46 4.82 -0.79
CA PRO A 173 36.48 3.42 -0.37
C PRO A 173 35.84 3.18 1.03
N GLU A 174 36.04 4.07 1.98
CA GLU A 174 35.49 3.92 3.32
C GLU A 174 33.94 3.92 3.31
N ARG A 175 33.33 4.84 2.57
CA ARG A 175 31.87 4.95 2.49
C ARG A 175 31.27 3.82 1.67
N THR A 176 31.94 3.39 0.59
CA THR A 176 31.47 2.24 -0.19
C THR A 176 31.52 0.94 0.62
N GLU A 177 32.54 0.77 1.46
CA GLU A 177 32.66 -0.38 2.35
C GLU A 177 31.60 -0.34 3.45
N ALA A 178 31.35 0.80 4.07
CA ALA A 178 30.29 0.95 5.08
C ALA A 178 28.90 0.66 4.51
N ILE A 179 28.59 1.13 3.29
CA ILE A 179 27.35 0.79 2.58
C ILE A 179 27.26 -0.70 2.32
N ARG A 180 28.33 -1.32 1.83
CA ARG A 180 28.39 -2.77 1.58
C ARG A 180 28.06 -3.57 2.82
N GLN A 181 28.68 -3.26 3.95
CA GLN A 181 28.46 -3.91 5.24
C GLN A 181 27.03 -3.72 5.73
N GLN A 182 26.49 -2.51 5.66
CA GLN A 182 25.12 -2.23 6.05
C GLN A 182 24.12 -3.05 5.22
N LEU A 183 24.35 -3.17 3.91
CA LEU A 183 23.45 -3.90 3.00
C LEU A 183 23.72 -5.41 2.96
N GLY A 184 24.77 -5.91 3.61
CA GLY A 184 25.13 -7.32 3.63
C GLY A 184 25.58 -7.86 2.26
N LEU A 185 26.21 -7.03 1.43
CA LEU A 185 26.58 -7.36 0.06
C LEU A 185 28.04 -7.86 -0.05
N GLY A 186 28.34 -8.56 -1.15
CA GLY A 186 29.65 -9.14 -1.43
C GLY A 186 30.12 -8.96 -2.87
N VAL A 187 31.15 -9.71 -3.24
CA VAL A 187 31.64 -9.78 -4.63
C VAL A 187 30.54 -10.34 -5.54
N GLY A 188 30.31 -9.70 -6.66
CA GLY A 188 29.25 -10.04 -7.62
C GLY A 188 27.90 -9.37 -7.36
N ASP A 189 27.78 -8.60 -6.28
CA ASP A 189 26.55 -7.89 -5.93
C ASP A 189 26.59 -6.43 -6.37
N ALA A 190 25.41 -5.80 -6.39
CA ALA A 190 25.24 -4.38 -6.63
C ALA A 190 24.28 -3.73 -5.62
N ALA A 191 24.28 -2.41 -5.57
CA ALA A 191 23.27 -1.62 -4.91
C ALA A 191 22.89 -0.43 -5.80
N PHE A 192 21.61 -0.10 -5.81
CA PHE A 192 21.05 1.03 -6.53
C PHE A 192 20.58 2.09 -5.55
N PHE A 193 20.71 3.37 -5.94
CA PHE A 193 20.47 4.49 -5.04
C PHE A 193 19.53 5.51 -5.66
N LEU A 194 18.52 5.87 -4.89
CA LEU A 194 17.55 6.92 -5.19
C LEU A 194 17.57 7.94 -4.07
N GLY A 195 17.40 9.20 -4.40
CA GLY A 195 17.43 10.28 -3.42
C GLY A 195 16.44 11.38 -3.71
N GLY A 196 15.91 11.97 -2.64
CA GLY A 196 14.92 13.03 -2.67
C GLY A 196 14.01 13.00 -1.45
N LYS A 197 12.91 13.72 -1.55
CA LYS A 197 11.78 13.48 -0.65
C LYS A 197 11.14 12.14 -1.02
N PRO A 198 10.77 11.30 -0.04
CA PRO A 198 10.20 9.97 -0.29
C PRO A 198 9.05 9.96 -1.29
N GLU A 199 8.13 10.91 -1.20
CA GLU A 199 6.96 11.03 -2.07
C GLU A 199 7.34 11.13 -3.56
N GLY A 200 8.52 11.70 -3.85
CA GLY A 200 9.02 11.90 -5.21
C GLY A 200 9.64 10.65 -5.84
N PHE A 201 10.09 9.65 -5.06
CA PHE A 201 10.80 8.50 -5.63
C PHE A 201 10.34 7.13 -5.11
N GLU A 202 9.62 7.06 -4.00
CA GLU A 202 9.29 5.82 -3.30
C GLU A 202 8.55 4.81 -4.19
N ARG A 203 7.54 5.27 -4.93
CA ARG A 203 6.81 4.43 -5.88
C ARG A 203 7.73 3.82 -6.94
N VAL A 204 8.70 4.59 -7.46
CA VAL A 204 9.65 4.08 -8.44
C VAL A 204 10.68 3.14 -7.80
N ALA A 205 11.09 3.41 -6.56
CA ALA A 205 11.95 2.53 -5.79
C ALA A 205 11.28 1.15 -5.57
N GLY A 206 10.00 1.13 -5.21
CA GLY A 206 9.21 -0.10 -5.08
C GLY A 206 9.13 -0.89 -6.38
N LYS A 207 8.83 -0.23 -7.51
CA LYS A 207 8.83 -0.86 -8.84
C LYS A 207 10.23 -1.39 -9.23
N ALA A 208 11.28 -0.62 -8.96
CA ALA A 208 12.65 -1.04 -9.23
C ALA A 208 13.04 -2.27 -8.38
N ARG A 209 12.64 -2.32 -7.11
CA ARG A 209 12.81 -3.48 -6.24
C ARG A 209 12.17 -4.74 -6.85
N VAL A 210 10.95 -4.63 -7.35
CA VAL A 210 10.24 -5.76 -8.00
C VAL A 210 10.99 -6.18 -9.26
N ALA A 211 11.32 -5.25 -10.15
CA ALA A 211 12.03 -5.55 -11.39
C ALA A 211 13.42 -6.17 -11.15
N ILE A 212 14.15 -5.72 -10.13
CA ILE A 212 15.44 -6.30 -9.73
C ILE A 212 15.23 -7.74 -9.23
N GLY A 213 14.25 -7.99 -8.37
CA GLY A 213 13.96 -9.31 -7.84
C GLY A 213 13.56 -10.31 -8.93
N GLU A 214 12.76 -9.89 -9.88
CA GLU A 214 12.32 -10.71 -11.03
C GLU A 214 13.50 -11.00 -11.97
N GLU A 215 14.25 -9.98 -12.40
CA GLU A 215 15.35 -10.16 -13.36
C GLU A 215 16.49 -11.01 -12.79
N LEU A 216 16.71 -10.97 -11.48
CA LEU A 216 17.70 -11.78 -10.78
C LEU A 216 17.18 -13.14 -10.32
N GLY A 217 15.88 -13.44 -10.55
CA GLY A 217 15.27 -14.72 -10.16
C GLY A 217 15.18 -14.91 -8.65
N LEU A 218 15.06 -13.83 -7.88
CA LEU A 218 15.03 -13.86 -6.41
C LEU A 218 13.61 -14.07 -5.85
N THR A 219 12.58 -13.82 -6.66
CA THR A 219 11.18 -13.91 -6.23
C THR A 219 10.72 -15.37 -6.27
N GLU A 220 10.31 -15.91 -5.11
CA GLU A 220 9.73 -17.25 -5.02
C GLU A 220 8.34 -17.28 -5.64
N THR A 221 8.11 -18.09 -6.68
CA THR A 221 6.82 -18.10 -7.41
C THR A 221 5.79 -19.09 -6.84
N ASP A 222 6.23 -20.14 -6.15
CA ASP A 222 5.38 -21.23 -5.63
C ASP A 222 5.02 -21.04 -4.14
N ARG A 223 4.58 -19.80 -3.79
CA ARG A 223 4.35 -19.42 -2.40
C ARG A 223 3.29 -18.32 -2.29
N PHE A 224 2.48 -18.38 -1.25
CA PHE A 224 1.67 -17.28 -0.74
C PHE A 224 2.32 -16.71 0.52
N ALA A 225 2.83 -15.49 0.41
CA ALA A 225 3.52 -14.79 1.48
C ALA A 225 2.66 -13.62 1.97
N PHE A 226 2.26 -13.67 3.23
CA PHE A 226 1.36 -12.70 3.85
C PHE A 226 2.10 -11.73 4.76
N ALA A 227 1.56 -10.52 4.90
CA ALA A 227 1.96 -9.56 5.92
C ALA A 227 0.77 -8.71 6.36
N TRP A 228 0.63 -8.47 7.66
CA TRP A 228 -0.21 -7.40 8.18
C TRP A 228 0.55 -6.08 8.11
N ILE A 229 -0.04 -5.10 7.44
CA ILE A 229 0.45 -3.72 7.45
C ILE A 229 -0.41 -2.95 8.44
N VAL A 230 0.24 -2.28 9.38
CA VAL A 230 -0.40 -1.62 10.53
C VAL A 230 0.13 -0.19 10.70
N ASP A 231 -0.42 0.54 11.66
CA ASP A 231 0.05 1.88 12.03
C ASP A 231 0.03 2.87 10.85
N PHE A 232 -1.11 2.89 10.15
CA PHE A 232 -1.31 3.82 9.04
C PHE A 232 -1.39 5.26 9.56
N PRO A 233 -0.80 6.24 8.83
CA PRO A 233 -1.02 7.65 9.12
C PRO A 233 -2.51 7.98 8.97
N MET A 234 -3.06 8.74 9.88
CA MET A 234 -4.46 9.16 9.80
C MET A 234 -4.65 10.31 8.82
N TYR A 235 -3.63 11.16 8.70
CA TYR A 235 -3.65 12.35 7.85
C TYR A 235 -2.44 12.43 6.95
N GLU A 236 -2.62 13.12 5.84
CA GLU A 236 -1.57 13.51 4.90
C GLU A 236 -1.79 14.95 4.43
N LYS A 237 -0.82 15.50 3.71
CA LYS A 237 -1.00 16.77 3.01
C LYS A 237 -1.44 16.50 1.58
N ASP A 238 -2.53 17.15 1.16
CA ASP A 238 -2.94 17.17 -0.24
C ASP A 238 -1.96 17.98 -1.10
N ASP A 239 -2.21 18.02 -2.41
CA ASP A 239 -1.37 18.75 -3.38
C ASP A 239 -1.34 20.28 -3.11
N GLU A 240 -2.29 20.81 -2.35
CA GLU A 240 -2.38 22.21 -1.94
C GLU A 240 -1.76 22.46 -0.56
N GLY A 241 -1.24 21.40 0.08
CA GLY A 241 -0.60 21.43 1.40
C GLY A 241 -1.57 21.48 2.58
N ARG A 242 -2.87 21.23 2.36
CA ARG A 242 -3.87 21.14 3.43
C ARG A 242 -3.86 19.76 4.05
N ILE A 243 -4.24 19.67 5.32
CA ILE A 243 -4.42 18.39 6.01
C ILE A 243 -5.70 17.73 5.50
N ASP A 244 -5.59 16.48 5.06
CA ASP A 244 -6.74 15.64 4.72
C ASP A 244 -6.51 14.22 5.25
N PHE A 245 -7.54 13.39 5.22
CA PHE A 245 -7.41 11.99 5.62
C PHE A 245 -6.60 11.21 4.59
N SER A 246 -5.61 10.47 5.08
CA SER A 246 -4.76 9.62 4.23
C SER A 246 -5.52 8.39 3.71
N HIS A 247 -6.35 7.76 4.57
CA HIS A 247 -7.06 6.51 4.26
C HIS A 247 -8.50 6.58 4.81
N ASN A 248 -8.87 5.70 5.76
CA ASN A 248 -10.22 5.61 6.30
C ASN A 248 -10.46 6.63 7.43
N PRO A 249 -11.32 7.66 7.24
CA PRO A 249 -11.57 8.69 8.24
C PRO A 249 -12.30 8.19 9.51
N PHE A 250 -12.88 6.98 9.45
CA PHE A 250 -13.66 6.40 10.54
C PHE A 250 -12.86 5.47 11.44
N SER A 251 -11.54 5.42 11.27
CA SER A 251 -10.65 4.66 12.14
C SER A 251 -10.45 5.37 13.47
N MET A 252 -10.29 4.60 14.54
CA MET A 252 -9.94 5.13 15.84
C MET A 252 -8.48 5.61 15.81
N PRO A 253 -8.20 6.90 16.14
CA PRO A 253 -6.82 7.35 16.29
C PRO A 253 -6.15 6.66 17.48
N GLN A 254 -4.90 6.26 17.29
CA GLN A 254 -4.07 5.76 18.38
C GLN A 254 -3.81 6.92 19.38
N GLY A 255 -4.03 6.67 20.67
CA GLY A 255 -4.02 7.72 21.68
C GLY A 255 -5.31 8.55 21.77
N GLY A 256 -6.30 8.29 20.94
CA GLY A 256 -7.64 8.89 21.04
C GLY A 256 -7.64 10.43 20.94
N MET A 257 -8.41 11.09 21.78
CA MET A 257 -8.55 12.54 21.79
C MET A 257 -7.24 13.29 22.09
N GLU A 258 -6.36 12.70 22.89
CA GLU A 258 -5.09 13.33 23.27
C GLU A 258 -4.16 13.46 22.04
N ALA A 259 -4.08 12.42 21.22
CA ALA A 259 -3.28 12.44 19.99
C ALA A 259 -3.76 13.52 19.00
N LEU A 260 -5.07 13.77 18.93
CA LEU A 260 -5.65 14.79 18.06
C LEU A 260 -5.40 16.25 18.52
N GLN A 261 -4.74 16.45 19.65
CA GLN A 261 -4.30 17.78 20.14
C GLN A 261 -2.87 18.12 19.68
N GLY A 262 -2.13 17.13 19.15
CA GLY A 262 -0.77 17.28 18.65
C GLY A 262 -0.69 17.66 17.18
N ASP A 263 0.45 17.32 16.55
CA ASP A 263 0.60 17.46 15.10
C ASP A 263 -0.25 16.40 14.37
N PRO A 264 -1.20 16.79 13.51
CA PRO A 264 -2.02 15.84 12.78
C PRO A 264 -1.21 14.82 11.96
N LEU A 265 -0.06 15.21 11.42
CA LEU A 265 0.77 14.33 10.61
C LEU A 265 1.48 13.20 11.39
N GLU A 266 1.52 13.32 12.72
CA GLU A 266 2.06 12.29 13.60
C GLU A 266 0.98 11.33 14.14
N VAL A 267 -0.31 11.60 13.86
CA VAL A 267 -1.42 10.77 14.32
C VAL A 267 -1.52 9.50 13.50
N LEU A 268 -1.42 8.36 14.16
CA LEU A 268 -1.64 7.05 13.55
C LEU A 268 -3.08 6.57 13.82
N GLY A 269 -3.67 5.88 12.85
CA GLY A 269 -4.94 5.19 13.01
C GLY A 269 -4.76 3.71 13.34
N TYR A 270 -5.71 3.12 14.07
CA TYR A 270 -5.83 1.66 14.17
C TYR A 270 -6.41 1.09 12.88
N GLN A 271 -5.68 1.30 11.78
CA GLN A 271 -5.95 0.72 10.47
C GLN A 271 -4.99 -0.42 10.21
N TYR A 272 -5.45 -1.39 9.44
CA TYR A 272 -4.65 -2.54 9.06
C TYR A 272 -5.10 -3.10 7.72
N ASP A 273 -4.12 -3.50 6.92
CA ASP A 273 -4.32 -4.22 5.66
C ASP A 273 -3.60 -5.57 5.70
N LEU A 274 -4.19 -6.59 5.09
CA LEU A 274 -3.50 -7.83 4.81
C LEU A 274 -3.00 -7.82 3.37
N ALA A 275 -1.68 -7.80 3.21
CA ALA A 275 -1.04 -7.95 1.92
C ALA A 275 -0.68 -9.42 1.67
N CYS A 276 -0.84 -9.88 0.42
CA CYS A 276 -0.36 -11.17 -0.06
C CYS A 276 0.21 -11.00 -1.46
N ASN A 277 1.47 -11.38 -1.66
CA ASN A 277 2.12 -11.39 -2.97
C ASN A 277 2.01 -10.06 -3.74
N GLY A 278 2.02 -8.93 -3.05
CA GLY A 278 1.91 -7.60 -3.65
C GLY A 278 0.48 -7.06 -3.81
N TYR A 279 -0.52 -7.79 -3.34
CA TYR A 279 -1.92 -7.38 -3.37
C TYR A 279 -2.49 -7.20 -1.98
N GLU A 280 -3.32 -6.18 -1.79
CA GLU A 280 -4.17 -6.03 -0.62
C GLU A 280 -5.36 -6.98 -0.74
N LEU A 281 -5.47 -7.91 0.19
CA LEU A 281 -6.61 -8.84 0.27
C LEU A 281 -7.67 -8.38 1.24
N ILE A 282 -7.26 -7.79 2.35
CA ILE A 282 -8.12 -7.31 3.43
C ILE A 282 -7.74 -5.88 3.76
N SER A 283 -8.73 -5.06 4.02
CA SER A 283 -8.57 -3.77 4.69
C SER A 283 -9.53 -3.69 5.87
N GLY A 284 -9.08 -3.12 6.98
CA GLY A 284 -9.88 -3.01 8.19
C GLY A 284 -9.41 -1.93 9.15
N ALA A 285 -10.18 -1.75 10.21
CA ALA A 285 -9.83 -0.82 11.29
C ALA A 285 -10.55 -1.16 12.60
N ILE A 286 -9.98 -0.72 13.71
CA ILE A 286 -10.78 -0.45 14.91
C ILE A 286 -11.51 0.86 14.66
N ARG A 287 -12.83 0.84 14.79
CA ARG A 287 -13.71 1.93 14.38
C ARG A 287 -13.76 3.03 15.44
N ASN A 288 -13.78 4.26 14.97
CA ASN A 288 -14.08 5.39 15.84
C ASN A 288 -15.59 5.39 16.16
N HIS A 289 -15.93 5.02 17.37
CA HIS A 289 -17.31 4.91 17.87
C HIS A 289 -17.70 6.06 18.81
N LYS A 290 -16.81 7.06 18.97
CA LYS A 290 -17.00 8.20 19.87
C LYS A 290 -17.26 9.47 19.06
N PRO A 291 -18.48 10.06 19.16
CA PRO A 291 -18.82 11.25 18.38
C PRO A 291 -17.85 12.42 18.56
N GLU A 292 -17.40 12.66 19.79
CA GLU A 292 -16.47 13.74 20.12
C GLU A 292 -15.10 13.59 19.44
N ILE A 293 -14.57 12.36 19.37
CA ILE A 293 -13.32 12.06 18.65
C ILE A 293 -13.54 12.20 17.14
N MET A 294 -14.69 11.75 16.64
CA MET A 294 -15.03 11.86 15.21
C MET A 294 -15.10 13.34 14.78
N PHE A 295 -15.81 14.19 15.51
CA PHE A 295 -15.88 15.62 15.21
C PHE A 295 -14.49 16.26 15.21
N LYS A 296 -13.67 15.96 16.21
CA LYS A 296 -12.30 16.49 16.29
C LYS A 296 -11.43 16.01 15.14
N ALA A 297 -11.53 14.74 14.78
CA ALA A 297 -10.77 14.18 13.65
C ALA A 297 -11.14 14.88 12.33
N PHE A 298 -12.43 15.07 12.08
CA PHE A 298 -12.90 15.77 10.86
C PHE A 298 -12.58 17.27 10.88
N GLU A 299 -12.61 17.93 12.02
CA GLU A 299 -12.18 19.33 12.19
C GLU A 299 -10.74 19.54 11.70
N LEU A 300 -9.83 18.64 12.06
CA LEU A 300 -8.42 18.70 11.64
C LEU A 300 -8.25 18.59 10.12
N ALA A 301 -9.14 17.85 9.47
CA ALA A 301 -9.21 17.75 8.01
C ALA A 301 -10.06 18.87 7.36
N GLY A 302 -10.44 19.91 8.14
CA GLY A 302 -11.15 21.08 7.61
C GLY A 302 -12.67 20.95 7.50
N TYR A 303 -13.27 19.87 8.00
CA TYR A 303 -14.73 19.67 7.96
C TYR A 303 -15.38 20.14 9.25
N GLY A 304 -16.33 21.07 9.14
CA GLY A 304 -17.10 21.56 10.28
C GLY A 304 -18.11 20.53 10.81
N GLU A 305 -18.47 20.66 12.10
CA GLU A 305 -19.40 19.75 12.77
C GLU A 305 -20.76 19.63 12.04
N ASP A 306 -21.29 20.73 11.51
CA ASP A 306 -22.56 20.72 10.75
C ASP A 306 -22.46 19.93 9.45
N GLU A 307 -21.30 19.97 8.79
CA GLU A 307 -21.06 19.20 7.57
C GLU A 307 -20.97 17.71 7.90
N VAL A 308 -20.25 17.33 8.97
CA VAL A 308 -20.18 15.95 9.45
C VAL A 308 -21.58 15.43 9.81
N LYS A 309 -22.39 16.19 10.53
CA LYS A 309 -23.77 15.84 10.84
C LYS A 309 -24.65 15.70 9.60
N LYS A 310 -24.45 16.55 8.59
CA LYS A 310 -25.19 16.48 7.33
C LYS A 310 -24.84 15.22 6.52
N ARG A 311 -23.57 14.86 6.45
CA ARG A 311 -23.09 13.71 5.66
C ARG A 311 -23.26 12.38 6.40
N PHE A 312 -22.98 12.36 7.70
CA PHE A 312 -22.88 11.15 8.52
C PHE A 312 -23.83 11.16 9.72
N GLY A 313 -24.87 11.96 9.69
CA GLY A 313 -25.78 12.18 10.80
C GLY A 313 -26.42 10.91 11.35
N GLY A 314 -26.76 9.96 10.48
CA GLY A 314 -27.31 8.65 10.92
C GLY A 314 -26.34 7.89 11.82
N MET A 315 -25.07 7.83 11.45
CA MET A 315 -24.02 7.15 12.23
C MET A 315 -23.71 7.92 13.54
N VAL A 316 -23.53 9.24 13.46
CA VAL A 316 -23.29 10.08 14.63
C VAL A 316 -24.43 9.96 15.65
N ASN A 317 -25.67 10.01 15.18
CA ASN A 317 -26.82 9.83 16.04
C ASN A 317 -26.89 8.43 16.67
N ALA A 318 -26.58 7.39 15.92
CA ALA A 318 -26.52 6.03 16.44
C ALA A 318 -25.49 5.88 17.55
N PHE A 319 -24.32 6.48 17.41
CA PHE A 319 -23.26 6.43 18.42
C PHE A 319 -23.65 7.06 19.76
N GLN A 320 -24.55 8.03 19.77
CA GLN A 320 -25.07 8.66 20.99
C GLN A 320 -25.88 7.69 21.86
N TYR A 321 -26.35 6.57 21.32
CA TYR A 321 -27.09 5.53 22.05
C TYR A 321 -26.19 4.43 22.61
N GLY A 322 -24.88 4.62 22.65
CA GLY A 322 -23.93 3.72 23.27
C GLY A 322 -23.38 2.67 22.30
N ALA A 323 -22.76 3.12 21.21
CA ALA A 323 -22.02 2.23 20.34
C ALA A 323 -20.89 1.53 21.11
N PRO A 324 -20.78 0.19 21.04
CA PRO A 324 -19.66 -0.51 21.66
C PRO A 324 -18.35 -0.17 20.94
N PRO A 325 -17.20 -0.27 21.59
CA PRO A 325 -15.94 -0.36 20.87
C PRO A 325 -16.04 -1.56 19.92
N HIS A 326 -15.68 -1.36 18.65
CA HIS A 326 -15.81 -2.39 17.62
C HIS A 326 -14.75 -2.24 16.55
N GLY A 327 -14.54 -3.29 15.82
CA GLY A 327 -13.62 -3.34 14.70
C GLY A 327 -13.95 -4.47 13.75
N GLY A 328 -13.41 -4.41 12.58
CA GLY A 328 -13.64 -5.41 11.57
C GLY A 328 -12.82 -5.17 10.32
N CYS A 329 -13.12 -5.96 9.31
CA CYS A 329 -12.39 -5.92 8.05
C CYS A 329 -13.25 -6.40 6.90
N ALA A 330 -12.83 -6.06 5.69
CA ALA A 330 -13.43 -6.53 4.46
C ALA A 330 -12.38 -7.22 3.59
N ALA A 331 -12.62 -8.48 3.23
CA ALA A 331 -11.77 -9.25 2.33
C ALA A 331 -12.36 -9.23 0.91
N GLY A 332 -11.57 -8.80 -0.08
CA GLY A 332 -11.95 -8.78 -1.48
C GLY A 332 -11.93 -10.18 -2.09
N ILE A 333 -13.11 -10.79 -2.28
CA ILE A 333 -13.23 -12.19 -2.74
C ILE A 333 -12.66 -12.36 -4.14
N ASP A 334 -12.99 -11.47 -5.07
CA ASP A 334 -12.49 -11.55 -6.46
C ASP A 334 -10.96 -11.51 -6.52
N ARG A 335 -10.34 -10.72 -5.64
CA ARG A 335 -8.87 -10.62 -5.55
C ARG A 335 -8.24 -11.87 -4.94
N VAL A 336 -8.89 -12.47 -3.93
CA VAL A 336 -8.49 -13.79 -3.39
C VAL A 336 -8.55 -14.86 -4.48
N VAL A 337 -9.66 -14.91 -5.24
CA VAL A 337 -9.82 -15.88 -6.36
C VAL A 337 -8.79 -15.64 -7.44
N MET A 338 -8.48 -14.38 -7.77
CA MET A 338 -7.44 -14.02 -8.75
C MET A 338 -6.07 -14.60 -8.37
N LEU A 339 -5.67 -14.46 -7.10
CA LEU A 339 -4.40 -15.02 -6.61
C LEU A 339 -4.41 -16.56 -6.58
N LEU A 340 -5.52 -17.17 -6.19
CA LEU A 340 -5.66 -18.64 -6.18
C LEU A 340 -5.62 -19.24 -7.58
N ALA A 341 -6.20 -18.53 -8.56
CA ALA A 341 -6.20 -18.94 -9.98
C ALA A 341 -4.88 -18.61 -10.69
N ASP A 342 -3.95 -17.89 -10.03
CA ASP A 342 -2.70 -17.41 -10.64
C ASP A 342 -2.92 -16.52 -11.87
N GLU A 343 -3.97 -15.68 -11.81
CA GLU A 343 -4.33 -14.78 -12.89
C GLU A 343 -3.81 -13.36 -12.62
N ALA A 344 -3.27 -12.72 -13.64
CA ALA A 344 -2.77 -11.35 -13.57
C ALA A 344 -3.87 -10.29 -13.79
N ASN A 345 -5.02 -10.70 -14.30
CA ASN A 345 -6.14 -9.85 -14.66
C ASN A 345 -7.40 -10.28 -13.90
N ILE A 346 -7.89 -9.43 -13.01
CA ILE A 346 -9.06 -9.73 -12.18
C ILE A 346 -10.34 -10.04 -13.00
N ARG A 347 -10.42 -9.57 -14.25
CA ARG A 347 -11.56 -9.87 -15.13
C ARG A 347 -11.63 -11.33 -15.55
N GLU A 348 -10.51 -12.07 -15.49
CA GLU A 348 -10.47 -13.50 -15.83
C GLU A 348 -11.19 -14.38 -14.80
N VAL A 349 -11.42 -13.85 -13.58
CA VAL A 349 -12.11 -14.57 -12.50
C VAL A 349 -13.56 -14.08 -12.27
N ILE A 350 -14.04 -13.16 -13.10
CA ILE A 350 -15.40 -12.62 -13.05
C ILE A 350 -16.18 -13.14 -14.28
N LEU A 351 -17.35 -13.75 -14.04
CA LEU A 351 -18.13 -14.42 -15.12
C LEU A 351 -18.60 -13.43 -16.21
N PHE A 352 -19.03 -12.22 -15.80
CA PHE A 352 -19.46 -11.14 -16.70
C PHE A 352 -18.71 -9.84 -16.36
N PRO A 353 -17.42 -9.76 -16.74
CA PRO A 353 -16.59 -8.63 -16.36
C PRO A 353 -16.98 -7.35 -17.13
N MET A 354 -17.04 -6.23 -16.42
CA MET A 354 -17.17 -4.93 -17.05
C MET A 354 -15.83 -4.47 -17.65
N ASN A 355 -15.91 -3.72 -18.75
CA ASN A 355 -14.76 -3.05 -19.35
C ASN A 355 -14.35 -1.80 -18.56
N GLN A 356 -13.35 -1.05 -19.03
CA GLN A 356 -12.87 0.18 -18.38
C GLN A 356 -13.89 1.33 -18.33
N ARG A 357 -14.97 1.22 -19.11
CA ARG A 357 -16.08 2.20 -19.11
C ARG A 357 -17.27 1.73 -18.27
N ALA A 358 -17.09 0.71 -17.44
CA ALA A 358 -18.15 0.08 -16.67
C ALA A 358 -19.30 -0.46 -17.54
N GLU A 359 -18.97 -0.99 -18.73
CA GLU A 359 -19.94 -1.59 -19.65
C GLU A 359 -19.80 -3.13 -19.61
N ASP A 360 -20.91 -3.83 -19.40
CA ASP A 360 -21.01 -5.26 -19.65
C ASP A 360 -21.43 -5.50 -21.11
N LEU A 361 -20.47 -5.90 -21.92
CA LEU A 361 -20.67 -6.11 -23.35
C LEU A 361 -21.52 -7.36 -23.68
N MET A 362 -21.56 -8.32 -22.78
CA MET A 362 -22.37 -9.55 -22.94
C MET A 362 -23.84 -9.24 -22.71
N MET A 363 -24.16 -8.46 -21.68
CA MET A 363 -25.52 -8.11 -21.31
C MET A 363 -25.99 -6.80 -21.96
N ASN A 364 -25.13 -6.13 -22.72
CA ASN A 364 -25.38 -4.83 -23.31
C ASN A 364 -25.83 -3.79 -22.25
N ALA A 365 -25.10 -3.75 -21.14
CA ALA A 365 -25.37 -2.84 -20.04
C ALA A 365 -24.22 -1.82 -19.85
N PRO A 366 -24.51 -0.58 -19.40
CA PRO A 366 -25.84 -0.03 -19.17
C PRO A 366 -26.63 0.22 -20.47
N SER A 367 -27.96 0.16 -20.40
CA SER A 367 -28.86 0.50 -21.50
C SER A 367 -29.68 1.73 -21.16
N GLU A 368 -30.19 2.42 -22.20
CA GLU A 368 -31.02 3.59 -22.01
C GLU A 368 -32.33 3.21 -21.27
N PRO A 369 -32.72 3.93 -20.20
CA PRO A 369 -33.97 3.69 -19.52
C PRO A 369 -35.16 4.15 -20.40
N ALA A 370 -36.31 3.46 -20.28
CA ALA A 370 -37.50 3.88 -20.95
C ALA A 370 -38.04 5.23 -20.42
N ASN A 371 -38.64 6.04 -21.30
CA ASN A 371 -39.18 7.34 -20.91
C ASN A 371 -40.24 7.27 -19.80
N GLU A 372 -41.00 6.18 -19.72
CA GLU A 372 -41.94 5.89 -18.63
C GLU A 372 -41.23 5.80 -17.28
N GLN A 373 -40.13 5.09 -17.21
CA GLN A 373 -39.31 4.94 -15.99
C GLN A 373 -38.76 6.31 -15.54
N LEU A 374 -38.25 7.11 -16.46
CA LEU A 374 -37.76 8.46 -16.14
C LEU A 374 -38.88 9.35 -15.60
N ARG A 375 -40.11 9.28 -16.18
CA ARG A 375 -41.27 10.06 -15.72
C ARG A 375 -41.72 9.62 -14.33
N GLU A 376 -41.81 8.33 -14.07
CA GLU A 376 -42.14 7.78 -12.74
C GLU A 376 -41.19 8.27 -11.65
N LEU A 377 -39.89 8.32 -11.96
CA LEU A 377 -38.83 8.80 -11.06
C LEU A 377 -38.71 10.33 -11.03
N ARG A 378 -39.50 11.06 -11.84
CA ARG A 378 -39.40 12.52 -12.02
C ARG A 378 -38.00 12.97 -12.45
N LEU A 379 -37.32 12.19 -13.26
CA LEU A 379 -36.00 12.48 -13.83
C LEU A 379 -36.11 13.02 -15.25
N ARG A 380 -35.13 13.84 -15.63
CA ARG A 380 -34.94 14.32 -16.98
C ARG A 380 -33.48 14.22 -17.37
N VAL A 381 -33.21 13.58 -18.50
CA VAL A 381 -31.88 13.58 -19.10
C VAL A 381 -31.62 14.93 -19.74
N LEU A 382 -30.56 15.61 -19.34
CA LEU A 382 -30.12 16.84 -19.98
C LEU A 382 -29.26 16.48 -21.20
N PRO A 383 -29.38 17.23 -22.32
CA PRO A 383 -28.46 17.04 -23.44
C PRO A 383 -27.00 17.30 -22.99
N PRO A 384 -26.01 16.65 -23.63
CA PRO A 384 -24.62 16.98 -23.36
C PRO A 384 -24.35 18.46 -23.56
N GLU A 385 -23.52 19.02 -22.71
CA GLU A 385 -23.03 20.40 -22.92
C GLU A 385 -22.19 20.40 -24.20
N SER A 386 -22.52 21.34 -25.11
CA SER A 386 -21.89 21.46 -26.43
C SER A 386 -20.50 22.09 -26.37
#